data_c02e2b35a897cd6a73ba069f9170d002
#
_entry.id   c02e2b35a897cd6a73ba069f9170d002
#
_cell.length_a   1.000
_cell.length_b   1.000
_cell.length_c   1.000
_cell.angle_alpha   90.00
_cell.angle_beta   90.00
_cell.angle_gamma   90.00
#
_symmetry.space_group_name_H-M   'P 1'
#
loop_
_entity.id
_entity.type
_entity.pdbx_description
1 polymer ?
#
loop_
_entity_poly.entity_id
_entity_poly.type
_entity_poly.pdbx_seq_one_letter_code
_entity_poly.pdbx_strand_id
1 'polypeptide(L)'
;MCLFRQARRFVLAFTGVMAAQVPKLEPPVLAELSQELQRFQVGDQQLWEALVQDTARRPQELKPLDIVYLLDAFRRALSFGVRPAPALEATCQRIMECYQDFNSKQCTGALGSVCRLSGHIDSSQQYKVMHLLLGQWLASQPAKWETTPSNQVISVAVSLSGLGVLSDRTETFLAAASSWALRWGAPEGGALSAEDLVVLLWSLKEMTPLGLARYRELVQLSLVRIRAAATYEDWTLVRQGQALEVLLSAKHALVEDGADLAVAEELLLGIEAPMTAVAS
;
A
#
# COMPACT_ATOMS: atom_id res chain seq x y z
N MET A 1 23.40 16.77 4.58
CA MET A 1 23.29 16.90 3.09
C MET A 1 24.60 16.57 2.35
N CYS A 2 25.79 16.87 2.85
CA CYS A 2 27.08 16.65 2.14
C CYS A 2 27.42 15.16 1.96
N LEU A 3 27.30 14.32 2.99
CA LEU A 3 27.60 12.89 2.96
C LEU A 3 26.72 12.11 1.96
N PHE A 4 25.45 12.49 1.83
CA PHE A 4 24.52 11.84 0.89
C PHE A 4 24.91 12.10 -0.58
N ARG A 5 25.37 13.32 -0.90
CA ARG A 5 25.86 13.65 -2.24
C ARG A 5 27.18 12.92 -2.59
N GLN A 6 28.05 12.74 -1.60
CA GLN A 6 29.30 12.00 -1.79
C GLN A 6 29.04 10.51 -2.01
N ALA A 7 28.17 9.89 -1.17
CA ALA A 7 27.78 8.49 -1.32
C ALA A 7 27.14 8.24 -2.70
N ARG A 8 26.26 9.13 -3.16
CA ARG A 8 25.63 9.03 -4.49
C ARG A 8 26.67 9.11 -5.62
N ARG A 9 27.63 10.04 -5.56
CA ARG A 9 28.71 10.15 -6.56
C ARG A 9 29.59 8.90 -6.57
N PHE A 10 29.90 8.36 -5.41
CA PHE A 10 30.68 7.13 -5.27
C PHE A 10 29.95 5.96 -5.95
N VAL A 11 28.67 5.72 -5.60
CA VAL A 11 27.89 4.65 -6.22
C VAL A 11 27.83 4.81 -7.74
N LEU A 12 27.55 6.02 -8.26
CA LEU A 12 27.49 6.26 -9.70
C LEU A 12 28.83 6.00 -10.42
N ALA A 13 29.97 6.22 -9.77
CA ALA A 13 31.28 5.91 -10.36
C ALA A 13 31.55 4.41 -10.50
N PHE A 14 30.82 3.57 -9.75
CA PHE A 14 31.02 2.11 -9.72
C PHE A 14 29.88 1.31 -10.36
N THR A 15 28.84 1.96 -10.92
CA THR A 15 27.66 1.25 -11.45
C THR A 15 27.98 0.21 -12.51
N GLY A 16 28.89 0.53 -13.45
CA GLY A 16 29.33 -0.41 -14.49
C GLY A 16 30.06 -1.63 -13.92
N VAL A 17 30.90 -1.45 -12.89
CA VAL A 17 31.59 -2.55 -12.22
C VAL A 17 30.58 -3.37 -11.43
N MET A 18 29.63 -2.73 -10.74
CA MET A 18 28.56 -3.40 -10.00
C MET A 18 27.68 -4.25 -10.93
N ALA A 19 27.28 -3.70 -12.07
CA ALA A 19 26.48 -4.41 -13.07
C ALA A 19 27.14 -5.72 -13.53
N ALA A 20 28.46 -5.71 -13.75
CA ALA A 20 29.21 -6.91 -14.12
C ALA A 20 29.32 -7.96 -12.98
N GLN A 21 29.14 -7.57 -11.73
CA GLN A 21 29.15 -8.48 -10.58
C GLN A 21 27.76 -9.01 -10.22
N VAL A 22 26.67 -8.39 -10.66
CA VAL A 22 25.29 -8.81 -10.35
C VAL A 22 25.06 -10.32 -10.55
N PRO A 23 25.49 -10.97 -11.67
CA PRO A 23 25.28 -12.40 -11.85
C PRO A 23 26.03 -13.31 -10.88
N LYS A 24 26.95 -12.77 -10.09
CA LYS A 24 27.73 -13.51 -9.09
C LYS A 24 27.20 -13.34 -7.67
N LEU A 25 26.23 -12.45 -7.48
CA LEU A 25 25.66 -12.19 -6.17
C LEU A 25 24.69 -13.30 -5.79
N GLU A 26 24.70 -13.67 -4.51
CA GLU A 26 23.65 -14.49 -3.91
C GLU A 26 22.31 -13.73 -3.94
N PRO A 27 21.15 -14.41 -4.11
CA PRO A 27 19.85 -13.75 -4.17
C PRO A 27 19.54 -12.80 -3.01
N PRO A 28 19.85 -13.10 -1.74
CA PRO A 28 19.66 -12.14 -0.65
C PRO A 28 20.49 -10.88 -0.81
N VAL A 29 21.74 -11.00 -1.24
CA VAL A 29 22.64 -9.85 -1.48
C VAL A 29 22.14 -9.02 -2.65
N LEU A 30 21.63 -9.67 -3.71
CA LEU A 30 21.01 -9.00 -4.85
C LEU A 30 19.79 -8.18 -4.41
N ALA A 31 18.93 -8.76 -3.58
CA ALA A 31 17.73 -8.11 -3.06
C ALA A 31 18.06 -6.92 -2.16
N GLU A 32 19.01 -7.08 -1.23
CA GLU A 32 19.51 -5.99 -0.36
C GLU A 32 20.15 -4.87 -1.18
N LEU A 33 21.00 -5.20 -2.16
CA LEU A 33 21.58 -4.20 -3.06
C LEU A 33 20.49 -3.41 -3.77
N SER A 34 19.49 -4.10 -4.33
CA SER A 34 18.37 -3.48 -5.02
C SER A 34 17.57 -2.54 -4.12
N GLN A 35 17.35 -2.93 -2.86
CA GLN A 35 16.69 -2.12 -1.85
C GLN A 35 17.50 -0.86 -1.51
N GLU A 36 18.81 -0.98 -1.30
CA GLU A 36 19.66 0.17 -0.98
C GLU A 36 19.79 1.13 -2.19
N LEU A 37 19.91 0.61 -3.39
CA LEU A 37 19.90 1.45 -4.61
C LEU A 37 18.57 2.22 -4.75
N GLN A 38 17.45 1.57 -4.47
CA GLN A 38 16.13 2.19 -4.45
C GLN A 38 16.05 3.25 -3.34
N ARG A 39 16.48 2.93 -2.12
CA ARG A 39 16.47 3.84 -0.95
C ARG A 39 17.29 5.11 -1.21
N PHE A 40 18.48 4.98 -1.78
CA PHE A 40 19.35 6.11 -2.11
C PHE A 40 19.01 6.76 -3.45
N GLN A 41 18.06 6.22 -4.19
CA GLN A 41 17.66 6.70 -5.51
C GLN A 41 18.86 6.81 -6.48
N VAL A 42 19.72 5.82 -6.48
CA VAL A 42 20.93 5.74 -7.29
C VAL A 42 20.92 4.55 -8.25
N GLY A 43 21.86 4.55 -9.18
CA GLY A 43 22.02 3.56 -10.21
C GLY A 43 21.94 4.21 -11.60
N ASP A 44 22.19 3.42 -12.60
CA ASP A 44 22.00 3.75 -14.00
C ASP A 44 21.22 2.64 -14.72
N GLN A 45 20.88 2.86 -15.97
CA GLN A 45 20.12 1.90 -16.74
C GLN A 45 20.81 0.52 -16.80
N GLN A 46 22.13 0.48 -17.02
CA GLN A 46 22.90 -0.76 -17.14
C GLN A 46 22.84 -1.61 -15.87
N LEU A 47 22.98 -0.98 -14.69
CA LEU A 47 22.91 -1.68 -13.41
C LEU A 47 21.49 -2.23 -13.17
N TRP A 48 20.45 -1.42 -13.41
CA TRP A 48 19.07 -1.86 -13.25
C TRP A 48 18.67 -2.95 -14.25
N GLU A 49 19.17 -2.91 -15.49
CA GLU A 49 18.99 -3.98 -16.46
C GLU A 49 19.64 -5.29 -15.99
N ALA A 50 20.87 -5.23 -15.45
CA ALA A 50 21.54 -6.41 -14.91
C ALA A 50 20.76 -7.03 -13.74
N LEU A 51 20.25 -6.21 -12.80
CA LEU A 51 19.43 -6.67 -11.67
C LEU A 51 18.14 -7.34 -12.14
N VAL A 52 17.41 -6.74 -13.08
CA VAL A 52 16.18 -7.28 -13.65
C VAL A 52 16.45 -8.61 -14.39
N GLN A 53 17.49 -8.65 -15.23
CA GLN A 53 17.83 -9.86 -15.97
C GLN A 53 18.24 -11.03 -15.06
N ASP A 54 19.02 -10.76 -14.02
CA ASP A 54 19.46 -11.79 -13.11
C ASP A 54 18.30 -12.33 -12.26
N THR A 55 17.41 -11.46 -11.79
CA THR A 55 16.17 -11.88 -11.10
C THR A 55 15.31 -12.79 -11.99
N ALA A 56 15.18 -12.47 -13.28
CA ALA A 56 14.42 -13.27 -14.22
C ALA A 56 15.06 -14.67 -14.48
N ARG A 57 16.37 -14.79 -14.32
CA ARG A 57 17.10 -16.05 -14.54
C ARG A 57 17.01 -17.03 -13.37
N ARG A 58 16.91 -16.51 -12.14
CA ARG A 58 17.02 -17.32 -10.92
C ARG A 58 15.85 -17.13 -9.95
N PRO A 59 14.58 -17.10 -10.41
CA PRO A 59 13.44 -16.82 -9.54
C PRO A 59 13.27 -17.89 -8.44
N GLN A 60 13.68 -19.13 -8.71
CA GLN A 60 13.51 -20.25 -7.79
C GLN A 60 14.38 -20.16 -6.53
N GLU A 61 15.44 -19.36 -6.58
CA GLU A 61 16.33 -19.14 -5.43
C GLU A 61 15.82 -18.05 -4.49
N LEU A 62 14.81 -17.26 -4.93
CA LEU A 62 14.26 -16.14 -4.16
C LEU A 62 13.41 -16.62 -2.98
N LYS A 63 13.66 -16.07 -1.81
CA LYS A 63 12.84 -16.21 -0.61
C LYS A 63 11.82 -15.07 -0.50
N PRO A 64 10.78 -15.19 0.34
CA PRO A 64 9.75 -14.15 0.49
C PRO A 64 10.27 -12.74 0.73
N LEU A 65 11.32 -12.58 1.53
CA LEU A 65 11.90 -11.25 1.81
C LEU A 65 12.59 -10.66 0.58
N ASP A 66 13.33 -11.50 -0.15
CA ASP A 66 14.04 -11.08 -1.36
C ASP A 66 13.02 -10.60 -2.41
N ILE A 67 11.91 -11.34 -2.55
CA ILE A 67 10.81 -10.99 -3.44
C ILE A 67 10.22 -9.62 -3.10
N VAL A 68 9.96 -9.33 -1.81
CA VAL A 68 9.43 -8.02 -1.39
C VAL A 68 10.37 -6.89 -1.75
N TYR A 69 11.67 -7.05 -1.52
CA TYR A 69 12.68 -6.04 -1.85
C TYR A 69 12.81 -5.80 -3.35
N LEU A 70 12.83 -6.88 -4.14
CA LEU A 70 12.92 -6.79 -5.60
C LEU A 70 11.69 -6.16 -6.23
N LEU A 71 10.47 -6.52 -5.79
CA LEU A 71 9.25 -5.90 -6.28
C LEU A 71 9.23 -4.39 -6.05
N ASP A 72 9.66 -3.92 -4.87
CA ASP A 72 9.75 -2.49 -4.60
C ASP A 72 10.84 -1.82 -5.45
N ALA A 73 11.98 -2.50 -5.66
CA ALA A 73 13.07 -2.03 -6.51
C ALA A 73 12.69 -1.94 -8.00
N PHE A 74 11.85 -2.83 -8.53
CA PHE A 74 11.40 -2.79 -9.93
C PHE A 74 10.65 -1.50 -10.29
N ARG A 75 9.91 -0.94 -9.35
CA ARG A 75 9.29 0.39 -9.54
C ARG A 75 10.36 1.46 -9.78
N ARG A 76 11.51 1.33 -9.12
CA ARG A 76 12.63 2.24 -9.34
C ARG A 76 13.31 2.01 -10.69
N ALA A 77 13.46 0.75 -11.12
CA ALA A 77 14.00 0.42 -12.43
C ALA A 77 13.21 1.11 -13.57
N LEU A 78 11.89 1.19 -13.46
CA LEU A 78 11.04 1.92 -14.41
C LEU A 78 11.44 3.39 -14.55
N SER A 79 11.85 4.06 -13.48
CA SER A 79 12.29 5.46 -13.53
C SER A 79 13.65 5.67 -14.22
N PHE A 80 14.38 4.59 -14.47
CA PHE A 80 15.61 4.57 -15.29
C PHE A 80 15.36 4.03 -16.70
N GLY A 81 14.10 3.90 -17.13
CA GLY A 81 13.73 3.42 -18.47
C GLY A 81 13.85 1.91 -18.66
N VAL A 82 14.11 1.14 -17.58
CA VAL A 82 14.23 -0.31 -17.61
C VAL A 82 12.86 -0.95 -17.50
N ARG A 83 12.53 -1.88 -18.38
CA ARG A 83 11.27 -2.63 -18.36
C ARG A 83 11.46 -3.94 -17.59
N PRO A 84 10.90 -4.08 -16.36
CA PRO A 84 11.10 -5.25 -15.53
C PRO A 84 10.14 -6.42 -15.87
N ALA A 85 9.39 -6.38 -16.98
CA ALA A 85 8.33 -7.33 -17.28
C ALA A 85 8.75 -8.81 -17.12
N PRO A 86 9.88 -9.29 -17.68
CA PRO A 86 10.29 -10.70 -17.51
C PRO A 86 10.59 -11.06 -16.05
N ALA A 87 11.20 -10.14 -15.29
CA ALA A 87 11.49 -10.36 -13.87
C ALA A 87 10.21 -10.31 -13.03
N LEU A 88 9.27 -9.42 -13.37
CA LEU A 88 7.97 -9.35 -12.70
C LEU A 88 7.17 -10.62 -12.91
N GLU A 89 7.10 -11.13 -14.14
CA GLU A 89 6.43 -12.38 -14.45
C GLU A 89 7.04 -13.55 -13.67
N ALA A 90 8.35 -13.69 -13.71
CA ALA A 90 9.08 -14.72 -12.97
C ALA A 90 8.89 -14.61 -11.45
N THR A 91 8.92 -13.38 -10.91
CA THR A 91 8.71 -13.12 -9.48
C THR A 91 7.27 -13.42 -9.07
N CYS A 92 6.27 -13.04 -9.87
CA CYS A 92 4.87 -13.38 -9.63
C CYS A 92 4.64 -14.90 -9.66
N GLN A 93 5.26 -15.61 -10.61
CA GLN A 93 5.22 -17.08 -10.65
C GLN A 93 5.83 -17.67 -9.37
N ARG A 94 6.98 -17.15 -8.92
CA ARG A 94 7.61 -17.59 -7.68
C ARG A 94 6.75 -17.33 -6.44
N ILE A 95 6.05 -16.19 -6.36
CA ILE A 95 5.08 -15.94 -5.29
C ILE A 95 4.01 -17.02 -5.26
N MET A 96 3.44 -17.38 -6.41
CA MET A 96 2.40 -18.42 -6.49
C MET A 96 2.88 -19.79 -5.99
N GLU A 97 4.17 -20.08 -6.09
CA GLU A 97 4.77 -21.32 -5.61
C GLU A 97 5.08 -21.32 -4.12
N CYS A 98 5.43 -20.18 -3.54
CA CYS A 98 5.91 -20.08 -2.15
C CYS A 98 5.10 -19.11 -1.26
N TYR A 99 3.88 -18.72 -1.64
CA TYR A 99 3.09 -17.74 -0.89
C TYR A 99 2.84 -18.15 0.57
N GLN A 100 2.83 -19.45 0.87
CA GLN A 100 2.63 -19.98 2.21
C GLN A 100 3.79 -19.66 3.17
N ASP A 101 4.98 -19.37 2.63
CA ASP A 101 6.16 -19.04 3.40
C ASP A 101 6.22 -17.54 3.80
N PHE A 102 5.28 -16.73 3.26
CA PHE A 102 5.21 -15.31 3.58
C PHE A 102 4.58 -15.08 4.95
N ASN A 103 5.24 -14.29 5.80
CA ASN A 103 4.62 -13.76 7.00
C ASN A 103 3.72 -12.55 6.69
N SER A 104 2.92 -12.07 7.66
CA SER A 104 1.97 -10.97 7.45
C SER A 104 2.62 -9.69 6.94
N LYS A 105 3.80 -9.32 7.44
CA LYS A 105 4.55 -8.13 7.01
C LYS A 105 5.02 -8.26 5.56
N GLN A 106 5.51 -9.43 5.18
CA GLN A 106 5.95 -9.72 3.80
C GLN A 106 4.75 -9.74 2.84
N CYS A 107 3.62 -10.34 3.23
CA CYS A 107 2.39 -10.26 2.46
C CYS A 107 1.96 -8.80 2.22
N THR A 108 1.96 -7.97 3.28
CA THR A 108 1.62 -6.55 3.17
C THR A 108 2.54 -5.82 2.18
N GLY A 109 3.85 -6.03 2.28
CA GLY A 109 4.84 -5.42 1.38
C GLY A 109 4.66 -5.87 -0.07
N ALA A 110 4.47 -7.17 -0.29
CA ALA A 110 4.26 -7.74 -1.63
C ALA A 110 2.95 -7.25 -2.25
N LEU A 111 1.83 -7.26 -1.50
CA LEU A 111 0.54 -6.73 -1.94
C LEU A 111 0.67 -5.27 -2.41
N GLY A 112 1.30 -4.42 -1.59
CA GLY A 112 1.51 -3.01 -1.94
C GLY A 112 2.37 -2.82 -3.19
N SER A 113 3.41 -3.62 -3.37
CA SER A 113 4.30 -3.51 -4.53
C SER A 113 3.65 -4.03 -5.80
N VAL A 114 2.93 -5.16 -5.75
CA VAL A 114 2.17 -5.71 -6.89
C VAL A 114 1.07 -4.73 -7.33
N CYS A 115 0.38 -4.08 -6.39
CA CYS A 115 -0.60 -3.05 -6.71
C CYS A 115 0.05 -1.87 -7.46
N ARG A 116 1.16 -1.35 -6.95
CA ARG A 116 1.89 -0.23 -7.60
C ARG A 116 2.48 -0.56 -8.97
N LEU A 117 2.67 -1.85 -9.26
CA LEU A 117 3.19 -2.36 -10.53
C LEU A 117 2.09 -2.89 -11.46
N SER A 118 0.81 -2.65 -11.15
CA SER A 118 -0.35 -3.19 -11.86
C SER A 118 -0.33 -2.98 -13.38
N GLY A 119 0.15 -1.81 -13.83
CA GLY A 119 0.29 -1.51 -15.27
C GLY A 119 1.40 -2.29 -16.00
N HIS A 120 2.17 -3.11 -15.27
CA HIS A 120 3.33 -3.86 -15.80
C HIS A 120 3.25 -5.37 -15.58
N ILE A 121 2.17 -5.84 -14.97
CA ILE A 121 1.88 -7.26 -14.68
C ILE A 121 0.61 -7.65 -15.44
N ASP A 122 0.57 -8.85 -15.99
CA ASP A 122 -0.67 -9.38 -16.57
C ASP A 122 -1.80 -9.42 -15.53
N SER A 123 -2.98 -8.93 -15.90
CA SER A 123 -4.11 -8.77 -14.96
C SER A 123 -4.54 -10.09 -14.32
N SER A 124 -4.49 -11.21 -15.05
CA SER A 124 -4.85 -12.53 -14.52
C SER A 124 -3.81 -13.01 -13.52
N GLN A 125 -2.53 -12.81 -13.81
CA GLN A 125 -1.42 -13.15 -12.93
C GLN A 125 -1.45 -12.27 -11.67
N GLN A 126 -1.65 -10.96 -11.84
CA GLN A 126 -1.81 -10.02 -10.74
C GLN A 126 -2.94 -10.44 -9.79
N TYR A 127 -4.12 -10.75 -10.34
CA TYR A 127 -5.25 -11.21 -9.55
C TYR A 127 -4.92 -12.45 -8.73
N LYS A 128 -4.31 -13.48 -9.35
CA LYS A 128 -3.92 -14.72 -8.67
C LYS A 128 -2.95 -14.47 -7.51
N VAL A 129 -1.91 -13.69 -7.76
CA VAL A 129 -0.90 -13.34 -6.75
C VAL A 129 -1.55 -12.60 -5.58
N MET A 130 -2.36 -11.56 -5.86
CA MET A 130 -3.05 -10.79 -4.83
C MET A 130 -3.99 -11.66 -4.00
N HIS A 131 -4.76 -12.54 -4.66
CA HIS A 131 -5.66 -13.47 -3.99
C HIS A 131 -4.92 -14.42 -3.06
N LEU A 132 -3.78 -14.99 -3.48
CA LEU A 132 -2.98 -15.90 -2.66
C LEU A 132 -2.34 -15.18 -1.48
N LEU A 133 -1.71 -14.02 -1.70
CA LEU A 133 -1.08 -13.22 -0.64
C LEU A 133 -2.10 -12.72 0.38
N LEU A 134 -3.29 -12.28 -0.07
CA LEU A 134 -4.37 -11.87 0.84
C LEU A 134 -4.86 -13.05 1.70
N GLY A 135 -5.02 -14.23 1.10
CA GLY A 135 -5.39 -15.43 1.83
C GLY A 135 -4.35 -15.80 2.89
N GLN A 136 -3.08 -15.75 2.56
CA GLN A 136 -1.99 -16.00 3.49
C GLN A 136 -1.92 -14.94 4.59
N TRP A 137 -2.12 -13.66 4.22
CA TRP A 137 -2.18 -12.59 5.20
C TRP A 137 -3.32 -12.81 6.21
N LEU A 138 -4.53 -13.10 5.73
CA LEU A 138 -5.69 -13.40 6.58
C LEU A 138 -5.44 -14.61 7.50
N ALA A 139 -4.85 -15.68 6.97
CA ALA A 139 -4.54 -16.88 7.73
C ALA A 139 -3.47 -16.65 8.82
N SER A 140 -2.58 -15.69 8.62
CA SER A 140 -1.51 -15.34 9.56
C SER A 140 -1.96 -14.37 10.67
N GLN A 141 -3.19 -13.82 10.59
CA GLN A 141 -3.66 -12.90 11.61
C GLN A 141 -4.16 -13.65 12.85
N PRO A 142 -3.90 -13.11 14.06
CA PRO A 142 -4.50 -13.62 15.30
C PRO A 142 -6.02 -13.46 15.26
N ALA A 143 -6.71 -14.28 16.05
CA ALA A 143 -8.16 -14.15 16.22
C ALA A 143 -8.50 -12.70 16.60
N LYS A 144 -9.47 -12.10 15.90
CA LYS A 144 -9.91 -10.71 16.09
C LYS A 144 -8.86 -9.61 15.77
N TRP A 145 -7.71 -9.94 15.21
CA TRP A 145 -6.65 -8.98 14.85
C TRP A 145 -6.15 -8.08 15.99
N GLU A 146 -6.20 -8.57 17.22
CA GLU A 146 -5.91 -7.78 18.43
C GLU A 146 -4.49 -7.20 18.47
N THR A 147 -3.53 -7.91 17.88
CA THR A 147 -2.13 -7.50 17.82
C THR A 147 -1.66 -7.08 16.43
N THR A 148 -2.59 -6.95 15.47
CA THR A 148 -2.25 -6.57 14.11
C THR A 148 -1.93 -5.07 14.06
N PRO A 149 -0.75 -4.65 13.60
CA PRO A 149 -0.41 -3.24 13.49
C PRO A 149 -1.33 -2.49 12.51
N SER A 150 -1.78 -1.29 12.90
CA SER A 150 -2.70 -0.47 12.09
C SER A 150 -2.19 -0.21 10.68
N ASN A 151 -0.90 0.10 10.57
CA ASN A 151 -0.26 0.36 9.28
C ASN A 151 -0.32 -0.84 8.32
N GLN A 152 -0.34 -2.08 8.82
CA GLN A 152 -0.50 -3.26 7.96
C GLN A 152 -1.93 -3.38 7.44
N VAL A 153 -2.94 -3.22 8.29
CA VAL A 153 -4.36 -3.27 7.89
C VAL A 153 -4.64 -2.20 6.83
N ILE A 154 -4.22 -0.97 7.09
CA ILE A 154 -4.40 0.17 6.18
C ILE A 154 -3.65 -0.06 4.87
N SER A 155 -2.40 -0.52 4.92
CA SER A 155 -1.63 -0.80 3.70
C SER A 155 -2.27 -1.89 2.83
N VAL A 156 -2.84 -2.93 3.44
CA VAL A 156 -3.58 -3.97 2.72
C VAL A 156 -4.86 -3.38 2.11
N ALA A 157 -5.63 -2.58 2.88
CA ALA A 157 -6.84 -1.93 2.37
C ALA A 157 -6.54 -1.04 1.15
N VAL A 158 -5.52 -0.17 1.24
CA VAL A 158 -5.06 0.68 0.13
C VAL A 158 -4.62 -0.13 -1.09
N SER A 159 -3.92 -1.26 -0.85
CA SER A 159 -3.46 -2.11 -1.95
C SER A 159 -4.62 -2.78 -2.69
N LEU A 160 -5.65 -3.20 -1.97
CA LEU A 160 -6.84 -3.82 -2.54
C LEU A 160 -7.72 -2.80 -3.26
N SER A 161 -7.88 -1.58 -2.72
CA SER A 161 -8.69 -0.52 -3.35
C SER A 161 -8.17 -0.13 -4.73
N GLY A 162 -6.84 -0.11 -4.92
CA GLY A 162 -6.22 0.21 -6.21
C GLY A 162 -6.48 -0.81 -7.32
N LEU A 163 -7.06 -1.96 -7.00
CA LEU A 163 -7.32 -3.04 -7.97
C LEU A 163 -8.79 -3.19 -8.35
N GLY A 164 -9.72 -2.65 -7.55
CA GLY A 164 -11.15 -2.80 -7.78
C GLY A 164 -11.65 -4.27 -7.80
N VAL A 165 -10.89 -5.20 -7.21
CA VAL A 165 -11.17 -6.63 -7.29
C VAL A 165 -11.95 -7.10 -6.08
N LEU A 166 -13.18 -7.56 -6.31
CA LEU A 166 -14.00 -8.24 -5.30
C LEU A 166 -13.81 -9.76 -5.41
N SER A 167 -13.37 -10.38 -4.32
CA SER A 167 -13.31 -11.82 -4.14
C SER A 167 -13.83 -12.17 -2.74
N ASP A 168 -14.14 -13.44 -2.49
CA ASP A 168 -14.55 -13.90 -1.15
C ASP A 168 -13.52 -13.53 -0.07
N ARG A 169 -12.24 -13.53 -0.42
CA ARG A 169 -11.16 -13.11 0.49
C ARG A 169 -11.17 -11.61 0.73
N THR A 170 -11.47 -10.81 -0.28
CA THR A 170 -11.65 -9.35 -0.13
C THR A 170 -12.84 -9.06 0.79
N GLU A 171 -13.98 -9.73 0.60
CA GLU A 171 -15.14 -9.61 1.47
C GLU A 171 -14.81 -10.00 2.93
N THR A 172 -14.07 -11.08 3.13
CA THR A 172 -13.59 -11.50 4.45
C THR A 172 -12.71 -10.43 5.08
N PHE A 173 -11.79 -9.86 4.30
CA PHE A 173 -10.94 -8.75 4.75
C PHE A 173 -11.77 -7.53 5.14
N LEU A 174 -12.72 -7.10 4.30
CA LEU A 174 -13.57 -5.94 4.53
C LEU A 174 -14.37 -6.05 5.83
N ALA A 175 -14.98 -7.20 6.07
CA ALA A 175 -15.75 -7.47 7.29
C ALA A 175 -14.85 -7.44 8.55
N ALA A 176 -13.67 -8.07 8.47
CA ALA A 176 -12.73 -8.10 9.57
C ALA A 176 -12.09 -6.73 9.83
N ALA A 177 -11.70 -5.98 8.80
CA ALA A 177 -11.11 -4.64 8.91
C ALA A 177 -12.11 -3.63 9.51
N SER A 178 -13.38 -3.69 9.10
CA SER A 178 -14.44 -2.87 9.68
C SER A 178 -14.64 -3.15 11.16
N SER A 179 -14.78 -4.43 11.53
CA SER A 179 -14.95 -4.84 12.93
C SER A 179 -13.72 -4.50 13.79
N TRP A 180 -12.54 -4.61 13.23
CA TRP A 180 -11.28 -4.22 13.85
C TRP A 180 -11.22 -2.70 14.08
N ALA A 181 -11.58 -1.90 13.05
CA ALA A 181 -11.55 -0.45 13.13
C ALA A 181 -12.57 0.11 14.14
N LEU A 182 -13.75 -0.49 14.27
CA LEU A 182 -14.74 -0.13 15.28
C LEU A 182 -14.20 -0.33 16.70
N ARG A 183 -13.45 -1.39 16.94
CA ARG A 183 -12.86 -1.66 18.27
C ARG A 183 -11.70 -0.74 18.61
N TRP A 184 -10.79 -0.51 17.66
CA TRP A 184 -9.56 0.25 17.88
C TRP A 184 -9.67 1.75 17.55
N GLY A 185 -10.73 2.14 16.85
CA GLY A 185 -11.07 3.53 16.57
C GLY A 185 -11.85 4.22 17.69
N ALA A 186 -12.41 3.45 18.63
CA ALA A 186 -13.13 4.00 19.77
C ALA A 186 -12.22 4.95 20.59
N PRO A 187 -12.77 6.04 21.18
CA PRO A 187 -12.00 7.04 21.93
C PRO A 187 -11.13 6.43 23.03
N GLU A 188 -11.60 5.36 23.63
CA GLU A 188 -10.94 4.63 24.72
C GLU A 188 -9.82 3.68 24.22
N GLY A 189 -9.86 3.28 22.94
CA GLY A 189 -8.91 2.32 22.34
C GLY A 189 -7.66 2.94 21.69
N GLY A 190 -7.69 4.23 21.35
CA GLY A 190 -6.55 5.10 21.02
C GLY A 190 -5.60 4.74 19.88
N ALA A 191 -5.73 3.57 19.24
CA ALA A 191 -4.72 3.06 18.30
C ALA A 191 -4.84 3.59 16.86
N LEU A 192 -6.02 4.12 16.45
CA LEU A 192 -6.24 4.66 15.11
C LEU A 192 -6.33 6.17 15.15
N SER A 193 -5.53 6.84 14.32
CA SER A 193 -5.66 8.28 14.10
C SER A 193 -6.89 8.59 13.22
N ALA A 194 -7.32 9.85 13.21
CA ALA A 194 -8.37 10.30 12.30
C ALA A 194 -7.96 10.10 10.82
N GLU A 195 -6.69 10.34 10.51
CA GLU A 195 -6.14 10.09 9.18
C GLU A 195 -6.20 8.61 8.78
N ASP A 196 -5.87 7.70 9.70
CA ASP A 196 -5.94 6.26 9.45
C ASP A 196 -7.37 5.81 9.13
N LEU A 197 -8.35 6.34 9.87
CA LEU A 197 -9.77 6.06 9.64
C LEU A 197 -10.24 6.60 8.28
N VAL A 198 -9.80 7.79 7.89
CA VAL A 198 -10.11 8.36 6.57
C VAL A 198 -9.57 7.47 5.46
N VAL A 199 -8.30 7.04 5.56
CA VAL A 199 -7.69 6.17 4.55
C VAL A 199 -8.39 4.83 4.47
N LEU A 200 -8.72 4.24 5.61
CA LEU A 200 -9.45 2.99 5.65
C LEU A 200 -10.83 3.13 5.01
N LEU A 201 -11.63 4.15 5.40
CA LEU A 201 -12.95 4.39 4.82
C LEU A 201 -12.89 4.67 3.32
N TRP A 202 -11.92 5.48 2.87
CA TRP A 202 -11.71 5.72 1.46
C TRP A 202 -11.42 4.41 0.71
N SER A 203 -10.55 3.55 1.25
CA SER A 203 -10.25 2.24 0.66
C SER A 203 -11.47 1.32 0.64
N LEU A 204 -12.27 1.30 1.71
CA LEU A 204 -13.50 0.51 1.79
C LEU A 204 -14.56 0.99 0.77
N LYS A 205 -14.69 2.30 0.59
CA LYS A 205 -15.57 2.93 -0.41
C LYS A 205 -15.22 2.46 -1.82
N GLU A 206 -13.92 2.49 -2.18
CA GLU A 206 -13.46 2.07 -3.51
C GLU A 206 -13.70 0.57 -3.80
N MET A 207 -13.70 -0.25 -2.76
CA MET A 207 -13.90 -1.70 -2.88
C MET A 207 -15.37 -2.14 -2.81
N THR A 208 -16.30 -1.26 -2.48
CA THR A 208 -17.68 -1.66 -2.18
C THR A 208 -18.67 -1.01 -3.17
N PRO A 209 -19.41 -1.80 -3.97
CA PRO A 209 -20.40 -1.26 -4.92
C PRO A 209 -21.50 -0.42 -4.27
N LEU A 210 -21.84 -0.73 -3.01
CA LEU A 210 -22.86 -0.01 -2.22
C LEU A 210 -22.29 1.21 -1.48
N GLY A 211 -21.01 1.54 -1.72
CA GLY A 211 -20.35 2.64 -1.04
C GLY A 211 -20.30 2.45 0.49
N LEU A 212 -20.30 3.54 1.23
CA LEU A 212 -20.15 3.53 2.69
C LEU A 212 -21.42 3.16 3.48
N ALA A 213 -22.57 2.98 2.85
CA ALA A 213 -23.82 2.64 3.54
C ALA A 213 -23.69 1.34 4.38
N ARG A 214 -22.90 0.38 3.91
CA ARG A 214 -22.59 -0.87 4.62
C ARG A 214 -21.79 -0.65 5.91
N TYR A 215 -21.09 0.48 6.03
CA TYR A 215 -20.15 0.76 7.12
C TYR A 215 -20.60 1.93 8.00
N ARG A 216 -21.91 2.10 8.17
CA ARG A 216 -22.52 3.24 8.87
C ARG A 216 -21.90 3.54 10.24
N GLU A 217 -21.75 2.53 11.10
CA GLU A 217 -21.15 2.70 12.43
C GLU A 217 -19.67 3.17 12.33
N LEU A 218 -18.92 2.65 11.37
CA LEU A 218 -17.53 3.09 11.14
C LEU A 218 -17.49 4.52 10.59
N VAL A 219 -18.44 4.91 9.76
CA VAL A 219 -18.58 6.28 9.27
C VAL A 219 -18.88 7.23 10.45
N GLN A 220 -19.84 6.91 11.31
CA GLN A 220 -20.19 7.70 12.49
C GLN A 220 -18.98 7.86 13.42
N LEU A 221 -18.28 6.77 13.75
CA LEU A 221 -17.04 6.82 14.54
C LEU A 221 -16.00 7.76 13.90
N SER A 222 -15.83 7.66 12.59
CA SER A 222 -14.85 8.48 11.88
C SER A 222 -15.20 9.95 11.88
N LEU A 223 -16.47 10.33 11.74
CA LEU A 223 -16.93 11.72 11.87
C LEU A 223 -16.58 12.32 13.23
N VAL A 224 -16.83 11.56 14.32
CA VAL A 224 -16.46 11.98 15.67
C VAL A 224 -14.96 12.21 15.80
N ARG A 225 -14.15 11.31 15.24
CA ARG A 225 -12.68 11.37 15.32
C ARG A 225 -12.11 12.49 14.43
N ILE A 226 -12.65 12.68 13.23
CA ILE A 226 -12.25 13.76 12.34
C ILE A 226 -12.57 15.10 12.98
N ARG A 227 -13.76 15.27 13.59
CA ARG A 227 -14.16 16.49 14.29
C ARG A 227 -13.27 16.79 15.50
N ALA A 228 -12.83 15.77 16.23
CA ALA A 228 -11.93 15.91 17.37
C ALA A 228 -10.47 16.17 16.97
N ALA A 229 -10.07 15.86 15.74
CA ALA A 229 -8.74 16.16 15.21
C ALA A 229 -8.66 17.66 14.86
N ALA A 230 -8.12 18.45 15.75
CA ALA A 230 -8.24 19.92 15.77
C ALA A 230 -7.60 20.67 14.58
N THR A 231 -6.86 20.02 13.67
CA THR A 231 -6.13 20.72 12.61
C THR A 231 -6.04 19.90 11.30
N TYR A 232 -7.01 20.12 10.39
CA TYR A 232 -6.91 19.61 9.00
C TYR A 232 -5.77 20.28 8.22
N GLU A 233 -5.28 21.42 8.67
CA GLU A 233 -4.20 22.19 8.06
C GLU A 233 -2.88 21.42 8.00
N ASP A 234 -2.66 20.53 8.96
CA ASP A 234 -1.46 19.68 9.00
C ASP A 234 -1.56 18.45 8.08
N TRP A 235 -2.74 18.17 7.51
CA TRP A 235 -2.92 17.02 6.63
C TRP A 235 -2.39 17.32 5.23
N THR A 236 -1.78 16.33 4.61
CA THR A 236 -1.35 16.45 3.21
C THR A 236 -2.55 16.66 2.30
N LEU A 237 -2.38 17.36 1.18
CA LEU A 237 -3.43 17.56 0.16
C LEU A 237 -4.10 16.25 -0.28
N VAL A 238 -3.33 15.17 -0.37
CA VAL A 238 -3.87 13.84 -0.68
C VAL A 238 -4.83 13.37 0.41
N ARG A 239 -4.50 13.57 1.68
CA ARG A 239 -5.35 13.20 2.82
C ARG A 239 -6.61 14.05 2.89
N GLN A 240 -6.48 15.35 2.64
CA GLN A 240 -7.62 16.25 2.57
C GLN A 240 -8.58 15.86 1.44
N GLY A 241 -8.05 15.50 0.25
CA GLY A 241 -8.85 14.98 -0.86
C GLY A 241 -9.57 13.66 -0.53
N GLN A 242 -8.89 12.72 0.11
CA GLN A 242 -9.50 11.47 0.57
C GLN A 242 -10.59 11.73 1.64
N ALA A 243 -10.35 12.64 2.58
CA ALA A 243 -11.35 13.02 3.59
C ALA A 243 -12.59 13.63 2.93
N LEU A 244 -12.41 14.52 1.96
CA LEU A 244 -13.51 15.13 1.21
C LEU A 244 -14.37 14.07 0.52
N GLU A 245 -13.75 13.13 -0.19
CA GLU A 245 -14.46 12.03 -0.86
C GLU A 245 -15.21 11.12 0.13
N VAL A 246 -14.59 10.82 1.27
CA VAL A 246 -15.23 10.03 2.34
C VAL A 246 -16.43 10.78 2.91
N LEU A 247 -16.32 12.07 3.21
CA LEU A 247 -17.41 12.88 3.76
C LEU A 247 -18.56 13.03 2.78
N LEU A 248 -18.29 13.24 1.48
CA LEU A 248 -19.31 13.27 0.44
C LEU A 248 -20.06 11.92 0.34
N SER A 249 -19.34 10.82 0.42
CA SER A 249 -19.95 9.48 0.43
C SER A 249 -20.68 9.18 1.73
N ALA A 250 -20.18 9.67 2.86
CA ALA A 250 -20.82 9.56 4.17
C ALA A 250 -22.16 10.30 4.21
N LYS A 251 -22.25 11.49 3.60
CA LYS A 251 -23.48 12.25 3.46
C LYS A 251 -24.61 11.41 2.84
N HIS A 252 -24.31 10.65 1.79
CA HIS A 252 -25.30 9.74 1.17
C HIS A 252 -25.66 8.56 2.06
N ALA A 253 -24.72 8.03 2.86
CA ALA A 253 -24.95 6.92 3.76
C ALA A 253 -25.75 7.29 5.02
N LEU A 254 -25.75 8.57 5.41
CA LEU A 254 -26.33 9.11 6.65
C LEU A 254 -27.61 9.94 6.43
N VAL A 255 -28.22 9.90 5.25
CA VAL A 255 -29.42 10.70 4.92
C VAL A 255 -30.55 10.54 5.95
N GLU A 256 -30.65 9.39 6.61
CA GLU A 256 -31.68 9.13 7.63
C GLU A 256 -31.29 9.64 9.03
N ASP A 257 -30.02 10.03 9.26
CA ASP A 257 -29.50 10.51 10.57
C ASP A 257 -29.17 11.99 10.49
N GLY A 258 -30.14 12.84 10.68
CA GLY A 258 -30.00 14.29 10.52
C GLY A 258 -28.89 14.94 11.35
N ALA A 259 -28.55 14.42 12.54
CA ALA A 259 -27.46 14.95 13.38
C ALA A 259 -26.08 14.63 12.78
N ASP A 260 -25.85 13.41 12.31
CA ASP A 260 -24.59 12.99 11.69
C ASP A 260 -24.41 13.62 10.32
N LEU A 261 -25.50 13.85 9.59
CA LEU A 261 -25.49 14.58 8.34
C LEU A 261 -25.00 16.02 8.53
N ALA A 262 -25.49 16.71 9.55
CA ALA A 262 -25.05 18.07 9.87
C ALA A 262 -23.56 18.13 10.22
N VAL A 263 -23.04 17.15 10.96
CA VAL A 263 -21.60 17.05 11.25
C VAL A 263 -20.78 16.80 9.98
N ALA A 264 -21.24 15.94 9.08
CA ALA A 264 -20.55 15.69 7.81
C ALA A 264 -20.51 16.95 6.93
N GLU A 265 -21.60 17.75 6.90
CA GLU A 265 -21.67 19.02 6.17
C GLU A 265 -20.75 20.11 6.77
N GLU A 266 -20.70 20.22 8.09
CA GLU A 266 -19.77 21.13 8.79
C GLU A 266 -18.31 20.79 8.46
N LEU A 267 -17.94 19.50 8.49
CA LEU A 267 -16.59 19.03 8.20
C LEU A 267 -16.22 19.23 6.72
N LEU A 268 -17.16 19.04 5.80
CA LEU A 268 -16.96 19.33 4.37
C LEU A 268 -16.57 20.79 4.15
N LEU A 269 -17.32 21.73 4.72
CA LEU A 269 -17.02 23.15 4.60
C LEU A 269 -15.65 23.51 5.21
N GLY A 270 -15.27 22.87 6.32
CA GLY A 270 -13.98 23.08 6.96
C GLY A 270 -12.77 22.58 6.15
N ILE A 271 -12.94 21.53 5.31
CA ILE A 271 -11.87 20.99 4.48
C ILE A 271 -11.80 21.68 3.10
N GLU A 272 -12.94 22.07 2.52
CA GLU A 272 -12.98 22.74 1.23
C GLU A 272 -12.35 24.14 1.25
N ALA A 273 -12.50 24.87 2.34
CA ALA A 273 -12.00 26.25 2.45
C ALA A 273 -10.47 26.37 2.28
N PRO A 274 -9.62 25.57 2.94
CA PRO A 274 -8.17 25.60 2.73
C PRO A 274 -7.76 25.14 1.32
N MET A 275 -8.46 24.14 0.74
CA MET A 275 -8.11 23.60 -0.60
C MET A 275 -8.34 24.63 -1.70
N THR A 276 -9.39 25.44 -1.62
CA THR A 276 -9.67 26.51 -2.58
C THR A 276 -8.70 27.67 -2.48
N ALA A 277 -8.16 27.94 -1.29
CA ALA A 277 -7.15 28.98 -1.07
C ALA A 277 -5.77 28.63 -1.65
N VAL A 278 -5.45 27.34 -1.82
CA VAL A 278 -4.18 26.89 -2.42
C VAL A 278 -4.26 26.85 -3.96
N ALA A 279 -5.46 26.77 -4.54
CA ALA A 279 -5.68 26.72 -5.98
C ALA A 279 -5.84 28.10 -6.63
N SER A 280 -5.94 29.17 -5.82
CA SER A 280 -6.00 30.58 -6.23
C SER A 280 -4.63 31.25 -6.12
#